data_b881f3b51ffd4cbdd783ffae7ea5ece1
#
_entry.id   b881f3b51ffd4cbdd783ffae7ea5ece1
#
_cell.length_a   1.000
_cell.length_b   1.000
_cell.length_c   1.000
_cell.angle_alpha   90.00
_cell.angle_beta   90.00
_cell.angle_gamma   90.00
#
_symmetry.space_group_name_H-M   'P 1'
#
loop_
_entity.id
_entity.type
_entity.pdbx_description
1 polymer ?
#
loop_
_entity_poly.entity_id
_entity_poly.type
_entity_poly.pdbx_seq_one_letter_code
_entity_poly.pdbx_strand_id
1 'polypeptide(L)'
;LYRTYSEGEFLLGIWKSDETTEQLLASLEHKDWYREKLAVLSEKRKHEWLSVRVLLKALCGEEKEIAYYSSGRPYLKDGSRYISISHTRGYVAVALHSSCEVGVDIEQYGTRVRKVASRFIRSDEEPAMMEGDEVYALLLHWSAKEALFKLMGVEAVSYTHLTLPTTRR
;
A
#
# COMPACT_ATOMS: atom_id res chain seq x y z
N LEU A 1 4.60 -14.87 1.43
CA LEU A 1 3.71 -14.31 0.42
C LEU A 1 2.29 -14.81 0.65
N TYR A 2 1.32 -13.90 0.75
CA TYR A 2 -0.09 -14.25 1.03
C TYR A 2 -0.90 -14.38 -0.26
N ARG A 3 -0.83 -13.36 -1.14
CA ARG A 3 -1.49 -13.38 -2.46
C ARG A 3 -0.71 -12.57 -3.48
N THR A 4 -0.87 -12.92 -4.75
CA THR A 4 -0.41 -12.15 -5.91
C THR A 4 -1.53 -12.04 -6.94
N TYR A 5 -1.55 -10.92 -7.64
CA TYR A 5 -2.41 -10.65 -8.78
C TYR A 5 -1.56 -10.06 -9.89
N SER A 6 -1.79 -10.51 -11.11
CA SER A 6 -1.11 -9.99 -12.30
C SER A 6 -2.10 -9.83 -13.44
N GLU A 7 -2.05 -8.67 -14.11
CA GLU A 7 -2.84 -8.40 -15.29
C GLU A 7 -2.03 -7.47 -16.22
N GLY A 8 -1.67 -7.99 -17.40
CA GLY A 8 -0.76 -7.29 -18.29
C GLY A 8 0.57 -6.97 -17.57
N GLU A 9 0.90 -5.68 -17.50
CA GLU A 9 2.10 -5.17 -16.83
C GLU A 9 1.89 -4.84 -15.34
N PHE A 10 0.65 -4.91 -14.87
CA PHE A 10 0.30 -4.69 -13.46
C PHE A 10 0.62 -5.93 -12.63
N LEU A 11 1.26 -5.71 -11.49
CA LEU A 11 1.58 -6.75 -10.52
C LEU A 11 1.29 -6.24 -9.11
N LEU A 12 0.48 -6.98 -8.36
CA LEU A 12 0.16 -6.71 -6.96
C LEU A 12 0.56 -7.90 -6.11
N GLY A 13 1.30 -7.64 -5.06
CA GLY A 13 1.58 -8.63 -4.02
C GLY A 13 1.07 -8.18 -2.66
N ILE A 14 0.60 -9.15 -1.88
CA ILE A 14 0.23 -8.99 -0.48
C ILE A 14 1.05 -9.98 0.34
N TRP A 15 1.73 -9.48 1.36
CA TRP A 15 2.49 -10.28 2.32
C TRP A 15 1.81 -10.23 3.68
N LYS A 16 1.59 -11.40 4.27
CA LYS A 16 1.22 -11.51 5.68
C LYS A 16 2.51 -11.60 6.47
N SER A 17 2.71 -10.64 7.35
CA SER A 17 3.97 -10.45 8.07
C SER A 17 3.97 -11.24 9.38
N ASP A 18 4.09 -12.56 9.28
CA ASP A 18 4.14 -13.48 10.43
C ASP A 18 5.59 -13.79 10.86
N GLU A 19 6.59 -13.44 10.04
CA GLU A 19 8.01 -13.69 10.30
C GLU A 19 8.59 -12.68 11.30
N THR A 20 9.68 -13.07 11.98
CA THR A 20 10.46 -12.14 12.78
C THR A 20 11.31 -11.21 11.91
N THR A 21 11.80 -10.11 12.48
CA THR A 21 12.72 -9.17 11.81
C THR A 21 13.98 -9.89 11.31
N GLU A 22 14.51 -10.85 12.09
CA GLU A 22 15.68 -11.65 11.74
C GLU A 22 15.40 -12.60 10.57
N GLN A 23 14.22 -13.22 10.55
CA GLN A 23 13.81 -14.10 9.45
C GLN A 23 13.62 -13.31 8.15
N LEU A 24 12.99 -12.14 8.21
CA LEU A 24 12.86 -11.25 7.06
C LEU A 24 14.24 -10.81 6.54
N LEU A 25 15.13 -10.39 7.44
CA LEU A 25 16.51 -10.00 7.07
C LEU A 25 17.29 -11.18 6.47
N ALA A 26 17.09 -12.41 6.98
CA ALA A 26 17.73 -13.61 6.46
C ALA A 26 17.34 -13.91 5.01
N SER A 27 16.15 -13.47 4.57
CA SER A 27 15.63 -13.64 3.20
C SER A 27 16.26 -12.66 2.19
N LEU A 28 17.02 -11.67 2.68
CA LEU A 28 17.66 -10.64 1.85
C LEU A 28 19.16 -10.90 1.68
N GLU A 29 19.73 -10.39 0.58
CA GLU A 29 21.14 -10.63 0.21
C GLU A 29 22.08 -9.60 0.85
N HIS A 30 21.74 -8.31 0.75
CA HIS A 30 22.58 -7.20 1.21
C HIS A 30 22.39 -6.90 2.72
N LYS A 31 22.56 -7.91 3.57
CA LYS A 31 22.19 -7.87 5.01
C LYS A 31 22.83 -6.73 5.79
N ASP A 32 24.10 -6.41 5.52
CA ASP A 32 24.81 -5.36 6.26
C ASP A 32 24.26 -3.98 5.92
N TRP A 33 23.97 -3.72 4.64
CA TRP A 33 23.29 -2.50 4.22
C TRP A 33 21.93 -2.36 4.89
N TYR A 34 21.15 -3.45 4.96
CA TYR A 34 19.86 -3.44 5.65
C TYR A 34 20.01 -3.17 7.15
N ARG A 35 20.98 -3.78 7.82
CA ARG A 35 21.25 -3.54 9.26
C ARG A 35 21.54 -2.09 9.57
N GLU A 36 22.33 -1.41 8.75
CA GLU A 36 22.60 0.02 8.90
C GLU A 36 21.30 0.84 8.81
N LYS A 37 20.45 0.55 7.84
CA LYS A 37 19.16 1.23 7.69
C LYS A 37 18.20 0.96 8.83
N LEU A 38 18.22 -0.24 9.39
CA LEU A 38 17.38 -0.62 10.51
C LEU A 38 17.80 0.03 11.83
N ALA A 39 19.07 0.38 12.01
CA ALA A 39 19.62 0.88 13.27
C ALA A 39 18.85 2.12 13.82
N VAL A 40 18.30 2.93 12.93
CA VAL A 40 17.59 4.17 13.29
C VAL A 40 16.05 4.03 13.37
N LEU A 41 15.52 2.81 13.16
CA LEU A 41 14.08 2.55 13.14
C LEU A 41 13.61 1.90 14.44
N SER A 42 12.36 2.18 14.85
CA SER A 42 11.68 1.41 15.91
C SER A 42 11.40 -0.03 15.45
N GLU A 43 11.27 -0.98 16.38
CA GLU A 43 11.04 -2.40 16.07
C GLU A 43 9.83 -2.62 15.14
N LYS A 44 8.70 -1.94 15.43
CA LYS A 44 7.54 -1.99 14.55
C LYS A 44 7.87 -1.52 13.14
N ARG A 45 8.62 -0.42 13.02
CA ARG A 45 8.99 0.14 11.73
C ARG A 45 9.98 -0.74 10.97
N LYS A 46 10.93 -1.37 11.68
CA LYS A 46 11.87 -2.35 11.10
C LYS A 46 11.13 -3.49 10.41
N HIS A 47 10.15 -4.05 11.11
CA HIS A 47 9.36 -5.17 10.62
C HIS A 47 8.56 -4.81 9.36
N GLU A 48 7.80 -3.71 9.39
CA GLU A 48 7.05 -3.21 8.23
C GLU A 48 7.99 -2.92 7.05
N TRP A 49 9.11 -2.26 7.33
CA TRP A 49 10.09 -1.84 6.33
C TRP A 49 10.75 -3.04 5.63
N LEU A 50 11.12 -4.09 6.37
CA LEU A 50 11.69 -5.31 5.81
C LEU A 50 10.64 -6.13 5.04
N SER A 51 9.42 -6.26 5.57
CA SER A 51 8.34 -6.98 4.91
C SER A 51 8.07 -6.46 3.50
N VAL A 52 8.11 -5.14 3.31
CA VAL A 52 7.98 -4.52 1.98
C VAL A 52 9.11 -4.95 1.04
N ARG A 53 10.36 -5.02 1.52
CA ARG A 53 11.52 -5.38 0.69
C ARG A 53 11.54 -6.86 0.33
N VAL A 54 11.18 -7.71 1.28
CA VAL A 54 11.02 -9.15 1.01
C VAL A 54 9.89 -9.40 0.00
N LEU A 55 8.75 -8.69 0.15
CA LEU A 55 7.67 -8.77 -0.82
C LEU A 55 8.12 -8.27 -2.21
N LEU A 56 8.81 -7.14 -2.27
CA LEU A 56 9.30 -6.58 -3.53
C LEU A 56 10.28 -7.53 -4.22
N LYS A 57 11.21 -8.14 -3.46
CA LYS A 57 12.11 -9.19 -3.97
C LYS A 57 11.33 -10.38 -4.53
N ALA A 58 10.30 -10.84 -3.82
CA ALA A 58 9.46 -11.94 -4.28
C ALA A 58 8.70 -11.63 -5.59
N LEU A 59 8.30 -10.35 -5.78
CA LEU A 59 7.60 -9.91 -6.99
C LEU A 59 8.53 -9.68 -8.19
N CYS A 60 9.75 -9.19 -7.94
CA CYS A 60 10.71 -8.83 -8.99
C CYS A 60 11.71 -9.96 -9.32
N GLY A 61 11.83 -10.97 -8.45
CA GLY A 61 12.86 -12.03 -8.55
C GLY A 61 14.25 -11.57 -8.09
N GLU A 62 14.44 -10.30 -7.76
CA GLU A 62 15.69 -9.70 -7.31
C GLU A 62 15.44 -8.56 -6.31
N GLU A 63 16.47 -8.18 -5.56
CA GLU A 63 16.36 -7.02 -4.66
C GLU A 63 16.39 -5.72 -5.43
N LYS A 64 15.43 -4.84 -5.09
CA LYS A 64 15.31 -3.50 -5.65
C LYS A 64 15.43 -2.45 -4.55
N GLU A 65 16.18 -1.40 -4.80
CA GLU A 65 16.31 -0.29 -3.86
C GLU A 65 15.13 0.67 -4.01
N ILE A 66 14.39 0.86 -2.89
CA ILE A 66 13.30 1.83 -2.80
C ILE A 66 13.87 3.13 -2.23
N ALA A 67 13.64 4.21 -2.93
CA ALA A 67 13.86 5.56 -2.45
C ALA A 67 12.53 6.33 -2.36
N TYR A 68 12.57 7.54 -1.79
CA TYR A 68 11.37 8.34 -1.58
C TYR A 68 11.62 9.76 -2.06
N TYR A 69 10.65 10.32 -2.77
CA TYR A 69 10.60 11.75 -3.08
C TYR A 69 10.40 12.57 -1.79
N SER A 70 10.61 13.87 -1.85
CA SER A 70 10.32 14.79 -0.75
C SER A 70 8.86 14.72 -0.27
N SER A 71 7.97 14.33 -1.14
CA SER A 71 6.56 14.07 -0.87
C SER A 71 6.29 12.80 -0.04
N GLY A 72 7.30 11.95 0.19
CA GLY A 72 7.15 10.64 0.80
C GLY A 72 6.72 9.52 -0.17
N ARG A 73 6.49 9.83 -1.44
CA ARG A 73 6.13 8.86 -2.46
C ARG A 73 7.30 7.94 -2.77
N PRO A 74 7.11 6.59 -2.79
CA PRO A 74 8.17 5.66 -3.12
C PRO A 74 8.46 5.63 -4.63
N TYR A 75 9.71 5.34 -4.98
CA TYR A 75 10.14 5.00 -6.33
C TYR A 75 11.27 3.97 -6.30
N LEU A 76 11.43 3.20 -7.36
CA LEU A 76 12.56 2.31 -7.54
C LEU A 76 13.75 3.11 -8.11
N LYS A 77 14.92 3.00 -7.49
CA LYS A 77 16.10 3.77 -7.94
C LYS A 77 16.57 3.44 -9.35
N ASP A 78 16.35 2.21 -9.78
CA ASP A 78 16.69 1.76 -11.13
C ASP A 78 15.68 2.21 -12.21
N GLY A 79 14.56 2.83 -11.79
CA GLY A 79 13.51 3.28 -12.70
C GLY A 79 12.78 2.16 -13.44
N SER A 80 12.97 0.91 -13.05
CA SER A 80 12.45 -0.26 -13.79
C SER A 80 10.93 -0.36 -13.79
N ARG A 81 10.27 0.14 -12.73
CA ARG A 81 8.82 0.11 -12.56
C ARG A 81 8.34 1.25 -11.67
N TYR A 82 7.10 1.65 -11.87
CA TYR A 82 6.35 2.44 -10.89
C TYR A 82 5.95 1.56 -9.70
N ILE A 83 5.95 2.14 -8.51
CA ILE A 83 5.67 1.42 -7.26
C ILE A 83 4.70 2.19 -6.38
N SER A 84 3.77 1.48 -5.77
CA SER A 84 2.95 1.98 -4.66
C SER A 84 2.98 0.97 -3.51
N ILE A 85 2.97 1.47 -2.28
CA ILE A 85 3.10 0.68 -1.07
C ILE A 85 1.98 1.04 -0.10
N SER A 86 1.39 0.03 0.50
CA SER A 86 0.49 0.20 1.64
C SER A 86 0.74 -0.87 2.70
N HIS A 87 0.42 -0.54 3.93
CA HIS A 87 0.52 -1.50 5.03
C HIS A 87 -0.60 -1.28 6.05
N THR A 88 -1.10 -2.36 6.59
CA THR A 88 -1.99 -2.39 7.73
C THR A 88 -1.46 -3.41 8.75
N ARG A 89 -2.10 -3.54 9.91
CA ARG A 89 -1.61 -4.43 10.97
C ARG A 89 -1.40 -5.86 10.44
N GLY A 90 -0.15 -6.31 10.41
CA GLY A 90 0.24 -7.67 10.00
C GLY A 90 0.21 -7.93 8.48
N TYR A 91 0.01 -6.90 7.66
CA TYR A 91 0.03 -7.03 6.21
C TYR A 91 0.74 -5.86 5.53
N VAL A 92 1.42 -6.15 4.44
CA VAL A 92 1.94 -5.15 3.51
C VAL A 92 1.46 -5.49 2.09
N ALA A 93 1.23 -4.45 1.29
CA ALA A 93 0.90 -4.56 -0.12
C ALA A 93 1.85 -3.74 -0.97
N VAL A 94 2.28 -4.29 -2.10
CA VAL A 94 3.10 -3.60 -3.10
C VAL A 94 2.46 -3.78 -4.45
N ALA A 95 2.17 -2.67 -5.13
CA ALA A 95 1.72 -2.65 -6.51
C ALA A 95 2.86 -2.11 -7.40
N LEU A 96 3.03 -2.73 -8.56
CA LEU A 96 4.04 -2.42 -9.56
C LEU A 96 3.41 -2.31 -10.94
N HIS A 97 3.93 -1.43 -11.78
CA HIS A 97 3.61 -1.37 -13.22
C HIS A 97 4.83 -0.87 -14.00
N SER A 98 5.07 -1.40 -15.19
CA SER A 98 6.27 -1.05 -15.96
C SER A 98 6.20 0.33 -16.63
N SER A 99 5.02 0.80 -16.99
CA SER A 99 4.83 2.01 -17.80
C SER A 99 3.86 3.05 -17.21
N CYS A 100 3.06 2.70 -16.21
CA CYS A 100 2.05 3.58 -15.64
C CYS A 100 2.20 3.73 -14.11
N GLU A 101 1.84 4.91 -13.62
CA GLU A 101 1.68 5.18 -12.20
C GLU A 101 0.67 4.22 -11.57
N VAL A 102 0.93 3.82 -10.33
CA VAL A 102 0.06 2.91 -9.58
C VAL A 102 -0.25 3.45 -8.18
N GLY A 103 -1.43 3.10 -7.69
CA GLY A 103 -1.83 3.36 -6.30
C GLY A 103 -2.39 2.10 -5.67
N VAL A 104 -1.99 1.79 -4.45
CA VAL A 104 -2.52 0.67 -3.68
C VAL A 104 -2.84 1.08 -2.25
N ASP A 105 -3.95 0.56 -1.74
CA ASP A 105 -4.26 0.62 -0.33
C ASP A 105 -4.72 -0.74 0.19
N ILE A 106 -4.44 -1.02 1.46
CA ILE A 106 -4.85 -2.23 2.16
C ILE A 106 -5.33 -1.89 3.55
N GLU A 107 -6.54 -2.33 3.88
CA GLU A 107 -7.15 -2.11 5.18
C GLU A 107 -7.67 -3.41 5.79
N GLN A 108 -7.70 -3.46 7.12
CA GLN A 108 -8.37 -4.53 7.84
C GLN A 108 -9.82 -4.15 8.11
N TYR A 109 -10.70 -5.14 8.00
CA TYR A 109 -12.08 -4.95 8.41
C TYR A 109 -12.17 -4.51 9.87
N GLY A 110 -12.90 -3.41 10.11
CA GLY A 110 -13.09 -2.89 11.45
C GLY A 110 -13.98 -1.65 11.49
N THR A 111 -14.77 -1.54 12.56
CA THR A 111 -15.79 -0.49 12.74
C THR A 111 -15.23 0.92 12.97
N ARG A 112 -13.90 1.07 13.16
CA ARG A 112 -13.25 2.39 13.37
C ARG A 112 -13.47 3.33 12.20
N VAL A 113 -13.65 2.82 10.99
CA VAL A 113 -13.91 3.60 9.77
C VAL A 113 -15.15 4.48 9.92
N ARG A 114 -16.19 4.03 10.63
CA ARG A 114 -17.41 4.82 10.90
C ARG A 114 -17.10 6.15 11.60
N LYS A 115 -16.13 6.16 12.52
CA LYS A 115 -15.74 7.36 13.29
C LYS A 115 -15.06 8.44 12.46
N VAL A 116 -14.52 8.07 11.32
CA VAL A 116 -13.78 8.96 10.44
C VAL A 116 -14.45 9.15 9.07
N ALA A 117 -15.62 8.53 8.86
CA ALA A 117 -16.34 8.56 7.58
C ALA A 117 -16.57 9.99 7.06
N SER A 118 -16.94 10.93 7.93
CA SER A 118 -17.14 12.34 7.57
C SER A 118 -15.88 13.06 7.05
N ARG A 119 -14.70 12.48 7.22
CA ARG A 119 -13.43 13.05 6.74
C ARG A 119 -13.15 12.71 5.28
N PHE A 120 -13.79 11.67 4.75
CA PHE A 120 -13.54 11.20 3.38
C PHE A 120 -14.81 10.98 2.56
N ILE A 121 -15.99 10.87 3.18
CA ILE A 121 -17.28 10.84 2.47
C ILE A 121 -17.81 12.28 2.39
N ARG A 122 -18.09 12.74 1.18
CA ARG A 122 -18.74 14.02 0.93
C ARG A 122 -20.25 13.87 1.16
N SER A 123 -20.92 14.99 1.40
CA SER A 123 -22.39 15.01 1.60
C SER A 123 -23.19 14.59 0.35
N ASP A 124 -22.57 14.65 -0.83
CA ASP A 124 -23.14 14.25 -2.12
C ASP A 124 -22.67 12.84 -2.57
N GLU A 125 -21.92 12.13 -1.75
CA GLU A 125 -21.45 10.75 -1.99
C GLU A 125 -22.25 9.78 -1.13
N GLU A 126 -22.72 8.70 -1.75
CA GLU A 126 -23.28 7.56 -1.05
C GLU A 126 -22.38 6.34 -1.29
N PRO A 127 -21.72 5.80 -0.25
CA PRO A 127 -20.95 4.57 -0.38
C PRO A 127 -21.85 3.44 -0.87
N ALA A 128 -21.48 2.80 -1.97
CA ALA A 128 -22.23 1.68 -2.51
C ALA A 128 -22.26 0.54 -1.48
N MET A 129 -23.45 0.22 -0.97
CA MET A 129 -23.63 -0.90 -0.07
C MET A 129 -23.28 -2.19 -0.80
N MET A 130 -22.26 -2.90 -0.29
CA MET A 130 -21.91 -4.23 -0.77
C MET A 130 -22.39 -5.27 0.25
N GLU A 131 -23.19 -6.21 -0.20
CA GLU A 131 -23.71 -7.31 0.63
C GLU A 131 -24.45 -6.84 1.91
N GLY A 132 -24.93 -5.58 1.93
CA GLY A 132 -25.62 -5.01 3.10
C GLY A 132 -24.67 -4.58 4.24
N ASP A 133 -23.34 -4.66 4.05
CA ASP A 133 -22.35 -4.29 5.06
C ASP A 133 -21.86 -2.85 4.86
N GLU A 134 -22.34 -1.94 5.73
CA GLU A 134 -21.92 -0.54 5.74
C GLU A 134 -20.42 -0.37 6.04
N VAL A 135 -19.87 -1.16 6.96
CA VAL A 135 -18.44 -1.07 7.33
C VAL A 135 -17.58 -1.43 6.14
N TYR A 136 -17.96 -2.47 5.42
CA TYR A 136 -17.24 -2.89 4.22
C TYR A 136 -17.33 -1.83 3.12
N ALA A 137 -18.51 -1.26 2.90
CA ALA A 137 -18.71 -0.17 1.94
C ALA A 137 -17.83 1.06 2.28
N LEU A 138 -17.79 1.47 3.54
CA LEU A 138 -16.95 2.58 3.99
C LEU A 138 -15.45 2.29 3.84
N LEU A 139 -15.00 1.07 4.15
CA LEU A 139 -13.60 0.67 3.98
C LEU A 139 -13.19 0.65 2.51
N LEU A 140 -14.03 0.13 1.62
CA LEU A 140 -13.76 0.16 0.18
C LEU A 140 -13.67 1.59 -0.35
N HIS A 141 -14.57 2.46 0.10
CA HIS A 141 -14.55 3.87 -0.28
C HIS A 141 -13.29 4.59 0.22
N TRP A 142 -12.91 4.35 1.47
CA TRP A 142 -11.65 4.84 2.05
C TRP A 142 -10.44 4.35 1.26
N SER A 143 -10.29 3.03 1.08
CA SER A 143 -9.14 2.44 0.38
C SER A 143 -9.04 2.89 -1.08
N ALA A 144 -10.18 3.06 -1.77
CA ALA A 144 -10.18 3.58 -3.13
C ALA A 144 -9.66 5.02 -3.18
N LYS A 145 -10.07 5.88 -2.24
CA LYS A 145 -9.57 7.27 -2.16
C LYS A 145 -8.09 7.33 -1.78
N GLU A 146 -7.64 6.48 -0.84
CA GLU A 146 -6.22 6.36 -0.48
C GLU A 146 -5.37 5.90 -1.67
N ALA A 147 -5.83 4.90 -2.42
CA ALA A 147 -5.15 4.43 -3.61
C ALA A 147 -5.06 5.52 -4.69
N LEU A 148 -6.15 6.26 -4.93
CA LEU A 148 -6.17 7.40 -5.85
C LEU A 148 -5.24 8.52 -5.38
N PHE A 149 -5.23 8.84 -4.09
CA PHE A 149 -4.33 9.83 -3.52
C PHE A 149 -2.86 9.45 -3.75
N LYS A 150 -2.51 8.19 -3.50
CA LYS A 150 -1.16 7.67 -3.77
C LYS A 150 -0.80 7.68 -5.26
N LEU A 151 -1.78 7.45 -6.13
CA LEU A 151 -1.61 7.51 -7.58
C LEU A 151 -1.35 8.94 -8.07
N MET A 152 -2.12 9.91 -7.59
CA MET A 152 -2.08 11.30 -8.05
C MET A 152 -0.91 12.10 -7.47
N GLY A 153 -0.30 11.63 -6.37
CA GLY A 153 0.75 12.36 -5.67
C GLY A 153 0.24 13.50 -4.78
N VAL A 154 1.15 14.27 -4.20
CA VAL A 154 0.93 15.18 -3.06
C VAL A 154 0.08 16.42 -3.36
N GLU A 155 -0.27 16.68 -4.60
CA GLU A 155 -1.07 17.85 -4.95
C GLU A 155 -2.57 17.71 -4.62
N ALA A 156 -3.03 16.53 -4.23
CA ALA A 156 -4.39 16.31 -3.77
C ALA A 156 -4.53 16.79 -2.30
N VAL A 157 -4.93 18.03 -2.13
CA VAL A 157 -4.97 18.74 -0.83
C VAL A 157 -6.03 18.20 0.14
N SER A 158 -6.95 17.37 -0.31
CA SER A 158 -7.98 16.79 0.56
C SER A 158 -8.66 15.59 -0.11
N TYR A 159 -8.92 14.53 0.65
CA TYR A 159 -9.73 13.35 0.22
C TYR A 159 -11.15 13.71 -0.24
N THR A 160 -11.67 14.86 0.20
CA THR A 160 -12.98 15.37 -0.20
C THR A 160 -13.02 15.87 -1.65
N HIS A 161 -11.88 16.09 -2.32
CA HIS A 161 -11.84 16.44 -3.75
C HIS A 161 -11.87 15.20 -4.67
N LEU A 162 -11.62 14.02 -4.13
CA LEU A 162 -11.69 12.77 -4.88
C LEU A 162 -13.13 12.25 -4.87
N THR A 163 -13.83 12.38 -5.99
CA THR A 163 -15.14 11.75 -6.19
C THR A 163 -14.95 10.39 -6.83
N LEU A 164 -15.50 9.35 -6.17
CA LEU A 164 -15.63 8.04 -6.80
C LEU A 164 -16.89 8.02 -7.67
N PRO A 165 -16.85 7.42 -8.88
CA PRO A 165 -18.05 7.28 -9.69
C PRO A 165 -19.09 6.44 -8.94
N THR A 166 -20.25 7.04 -8.65
CA THR A 166 -21.39 6.30 -8.15
C THR A 166 -22.04 5.58 -9.32
N THR A 167 -21.99 4.27 -9.33
CA THR A 167 -22.80 3.47 -10.26
C THR A 167 -24.26 3.64 -9.87
N ARG A 168 -24.98 4.56 -10.53
CA ARG A 168 -26.44 4.50 -10.55
C ARG A 168 -26.82 3.26 -11.35
N ARG A 169 -27.39 2.28 -10.69
CA ARG A 169 -28.21 1.25 -11.35
C ARG A 169 -29.59 1.78 -11.61
#